data_8f1d403ff9c8b826954ed2eb0ddfc470
#
_entry.id   8f1d403ff9c8b826954ed2eb0ddfc470
#
_cell.length_a   1.000
_cell.length_b   1.000
_cell.length_c   1.000
_cell.angle_alpha   90.00
_cell.angle_beta   90.00
_cell.angle_gamma   90.00
#
_symmetry.space_group_name_H-M   'P 1'
#
loop_
_entity.id
_entity.type
_entity.pdbx_description
1 polymer ?
#
loop_
_entity_poly.entity_id
_entity_poly.type
_entity_poly.pdbx_seq_one_letter_code
_entity_poly.pdbx_strand_id
1 'polypeptide(L)'
;MPNLPKPRLRRSRRGGLVGPTEVAEPQAPRVEQVEWGGLRWVNIEHPGALERAWLEEHFDFHALDLEDVLSRNQRPKIDIYDEYLFSILNLPVFDRTAKRLGAGELDLFVGPDFLVTIPNQPLQPVEYLFERCRQKEELREQLFSRGS
;
A
#
# COMPACT_ATOMS: atom_id res chain seq x y z
N MET A 1 21.09 -22.22 71.61
CA MET A 1 20.57 -21.24 70.66
C MET A 1 20.82 -21.78 69.23
N PRO A 2 19.80 -22.20 68.53
CA PRO A 2 20.02 -22.66 67.18
C PRO A 2 20.33 -21.46 66.27
N ASN A 3 21.40 -21.60 65.51
CA ASN A 3 21.87 -20.64 64.56
C ASN A 3 20.98 -20.64 63.31
N LEU A 4 20.18 -19.58 63.13
CA LEU A 4 19.37 -19.42 61.92
C LEU A 4 20.25 -19.03 60.75
N PRO A 5 20.20 -19.71 59.62
CA PRO A 5 20.95 -19.31 58.43
C PRO A 5 20.44 -17.98 57.90
N LYS A 6 21.33 -17.06 57.69
CA LYS A 6 21.04 -15.75 57.05
C LYS A 6 20.56 -15.97 55.63
N PRO A 7 19.49 -15.30 55.20
CA PRO A 7 19.06 -15.41 53.81
C PRO A 7 20.13 -14.86 52.87
N ARG A 8 20.58 -15.67 51.93
CA ARG A 8 21.41 -15.24 50.83
C ARG A 8 20.59 -14.31 49.91
N LEU A 9 20.88 -13.05 49.96
CA LEU A 9 20.42 -12.09 48.97
C LEU A 9 20.85 -12.58 47.58
N ARG A 10 19.87 -13.00 46.79
CA ARG A 10 20.06 -13.20 45.36
C ARG A 10 20.40 -11.85 44.75
N ARG A 11 21.66 -11.65 44.40
CA ARG A 11 22.08 -10.57 43.52
C ARG A 11 21.29 -10.75 42.22
N SER A 12 20.28 -9.92 42.02
CA SER A 12 19.64 -9.71 40.73
C SER A 12 20.72 -9.23 39.77
N ARG A 13 21.14 -10.08 38.87
CA ARG A 13 21.93 -9.66 37.72
C ARG A 13 21.01 -8.80 36.85
N ARG A 14 20.98 -7.51 37.09
CA ARG A 14 20.59 -6.52 36.10
C ARG A 14 21.74 -6.44 35.10
N GLY A 15 21.80 -7.38 34.21
CA GLY A 15 22.57 -7.36 32.99
C GLY A 15 21.62 -7.25 31.80
N GLY A 16 20.81 -6.24 31.78
CA GLY A 16 20.18 -5.80 30.56
C GLY A 16 21.22 -5.02 29.77
N LEU A 17 21.96 -5.70 28.90
CA LEU A 17 22.54 -5.05 27.75
C LEU A 17 21.36 -4.52 26.94
N VAL A 18 21.04 -3.24 27.16
CA VAL A 18 20.30 -2.47 26.19
C VAL A 18 21.22 -2.41 24.99
N GLY A 19 21.06 -3.29 24.02
CA GLY A 19 21.70 -3.17 22.73
C GLY A 19 21.42 -1.78 22.17
N PRO A 20 22.26 -1.24 21.27
CA PRO A 20 21.97 0.03 20.64
C PRO A 20 20.54 -0.05 20.10
N THR A 21 19.66 0.83 20.55
CA THR A 21 18.35 1.02 19.96
C THR A 21 18.66 1.40 18.53
N GLU A 22 18.51 0.46 17.60
CA GLU A 22 18.46 0.83 16.20
C GLU A 22 17.38 1.88 16.09
N VAL A 23 17.81 3.12 15.93
CA VAL A 23 16.90 4.18 15.52
C VAL A 23 16.41 3.73 14.16
N ALA A 24 15.20 3.21 14.11
CA ALA A 24 14.58 2.83 12.85
C ALA A 24 14.66 4.06 11.95
N GLU A 25 15.38 3.94 10.82
CA GLU A 25 15.40 5.00 9.83
C GLU A 25 13.96 5.35 9.49
N PRO A 26 13.62 6.65 9.35
CA PRO A 26 12.26 7.03 9.00
C PRO A 26 11.89 6.33 7.70
N GLN A 27 10.90 5.45 7.76
CA GLN A 27 10.47 4.70 6.60
C GLN A 27 9.84 5.67 5.61
N ALA A 28 10.34 5.66 4.37
CA ALA A 28 9.74 6.40 3.27
C ALA A 28 8.48 5.69 2.78
N PRO A 29 7.46 6.42 2.29
CA PRO A 29 6.30 5.81 1.66
C PRO A 29 6.72 5.01 0.43
N ARG A 30 6.12 3.84 0.25
CA ARG A 30 6.34 2.96 -0.90
C ARG A 30 5.38 3.31 -2.02
N VAL A 31 5.80 4.21 -2.88
CA VAL A 31 5.01 4.71 -4.00
C VAL A 31 5.80 4.55 -5.28
N GLU A 32 5.22 3.87 -6.25
CA GLU A 32 5.80 3.72 -7.59
C GLU A 32 5.05 4.60 -8.57
N GLN A 33 5.76 5.23 -9.50
CA GLN A 33 5.17 6.17 -10.46
C GLN A 33 5.74 5.96 -11.86
N VAL A 34 4.86 6.13 -12.85
CA VAL A 34 5.21 6.22 -14.27
C VAL A 34 4.52 7.44 -14.86
N GLU A 35 5.27 8.28 -15.58
CA GLU A 35 4.74 9.46 -16.26
C GLU A 35 4.95 9.36 -17.76
N TRP A 36 3.94 9.80 -18.51
CA TRP A 36 4.01 9.90 -19.95
C TRP A 36 3.04 10.95 -20.49
N GLY A 37 3.52 11.90 -21.27
CA GLY A 37 2.65 12.85 -21.98
C GLY A 37 1.69 13.64 -21.07
N GLY A 38 2.11 13.99 -19.86
CA GLY A 38 1.29 14.69 -18.88
C GLY A 38 0.33 13.80 -18.07
N LEU A 39 0.30 12.49 -18.35
CA LEU A 39 -0.42 11.50 -17.55
C LEU A 39 0.52 10.84 -16.55
N ARG A 40 0.02 10.61 -15.35
CA ARG A 40 0.77 9.99 -14.26
C ARG A 40 0.01 8.77 -13.73
N TRP A 41 0.68 7.62 -13.68
CA TRP A 41 0.18 6.43 -13.03
C TRP A 41 0.97 6.18 -11.74
N VAL A 42 0.26 6.17 -10.62
CA VAL A 42 0.81 5.89 -9.29
C VAL A 42 0.30 4.53 -8.85
N ASN A 43 1.20 3.66 -8.41
CA ASN A 43 0.85 2.35 -7.85
C ASN A 43 1.36 2.22 -6.42
N ILE A 44 0.48 1.83 -5.51
CA ILE A 44 0.77 1.62 -4.09
C ILE A 44 0.36 0.22 -3.71
N GLU A 45 1.32 -0.68 -3.49
CA GLU A 45 1.05 -2.09 -3.18
C GLU A 45 0.76 -2.34 -1.70
N HIS A 46 1.29 -1.52 -0.81
CA HIS A 46 1.16 -1.68 0.63
C HIS A 46 0.63 -0.39 1.26
N PRO A 47 -0.68 -0.12 1.16
CA PRO A 47 -1.25 1.10 1.71
C PRO A 47 -1.17 1.09 3.23
N GLY A 48 -0.56 2.13 3.78
CA GLY A 48 -0.42 2.38 5.20
C GLY A 48 -0.49 3.87 5.50
N ALA A 49 -0.16 4.24 6.72
CA ALA A 49 -0.22 5.64 7.16
C ALA A 49 0.71 6.56 6.35
N LEU A 50 1.90 6.08 5.98
CA LEU A 50 2.85 6.86 5.18
C LEU A 50 2.36 7.10 3.75
N GLU A 51 1.76 6.11 3.13
CA GLU A 51 1.21 6.16 1.78
C GLU A 51 -0.05 7.04 1.76
N ARG A 52 -0.88 6.95 2.77
CA ARG A 52 -2.02 7.87 2.95
C ARG A 52 -1.56 9.32 3.05
N ALA A 53 -0.55 9.60 3.87
CA ALA A 53 0.01 10.94 4.02
C ALA A 53 0.59 11.45 2.69
N TRP A 54 1.24 10.57 1.92
CA TRP A 54 1.75 10.90 0.61
C TRP A 54 0.62 11.27 -0.37
N LEU A 55 -0.48 10.51 -0.35
CA LEU A 55 -1.66 10.83 -1.17
C LEU A 55 -2.31 12.16 -0.77
N GLU A 56 -2.42 12.43 0.52
CA GLU A 56 -2.94 13.72 1.03
C GLU A 56 -2.07 14.90 0.59
N GLU A 57 -0.76 14.72 0.51
CA GLU A 57 0.17 15.76 0.10
C GLU A 57 0.13 16.04 -1.41
N HIS A 58 -0.07 15.00 -2.23
CA HIS A 58 0.04 15.10 -3.69
C HIS A 58 -1.30 15.23 -4.41
N PHE A 59 -2.40 14.88 -3.77
CA PHE A 59 -3.74 14.91 -4.32
C PHE A 59 -4.74 15.48 -3.32
N ASP A 60 -5.84 16.00 -3.84
CA ASP A 60 -6.97 16.48 -3.03
C ASP A 60 -8.10 15.45 -3.03
N PHE A 61 -7.86 14.31 -2.40
CA PHE A 61 -8.83 13.25 -2.27
C PHE A 61 -9.68 13.41 -1.01
N HIS A 62 -10.94 12.99 -1.09
CA HIS A 62 -11.84 13.01 0.05
C HIS A 62 -11.32 12.10 1.18
N ALA A 63 -11.40 12.57 2.43
CA ALA A 63 -10.89 11.84 3.58
C ALA A 63 -11.52 10.46 3.76
N LEU A 64 -12.81 10.30 3.42
CA LEU A 64 -13.49 9.01 3.49
C LEU A 64 -12.94 8.00 2.48
N ASP A 65 -12.57 8.45 1.28
CA ASP A 65 -11.95 7.58 0.29
C ASP A 65 -10.58 7.08 0.74
N LEU A 66 -9.80 7.96 1.40
CA LEU A 66 -8.51 7.59 1.98
C LEU A 66 -8.65 6.63 3.16
N GLU A 67 -9.71 6.72 3.94
CA GLU A 67 -10.04 5.75 4.97
C GLU A 67 -10.38 4.38 4.35
N ASP A 68 -11.16 4.37 3.28
CA ASP A 68 -11.53 3.16 2.57
C ASP A 68 -10.30 2.42 2.02
N VAL A 69 -9.31 3.16 1.52
CA VAL A 69 -8.04 2.60 1.03
C VAL A 69 -7.30 1.82 2.11
N LEU A 70 -7.36 2.26 3.37
CA LEU A 70 -6.71 1.58 4.48
C LEU A 70 -7.55 0.45 5.06
N SER A 71 -8.84 0.39 4.72
CA SER A 71 -9.76 -0.65 5.16
C SER A 71 -9.72 -1.83 4.20
N ARG A 72 -9.92 -3.05 4.74
CA ARG A 72 -9.97 -4.27 3.93
C ARG A 72 -11.41 -4.77 3.81
N ASN A 73 -11.68 -5.55 2.76
CA ASN A 73 -12.97 -6.19 2.51
C ASN A 73 -14.11 -5.20 2.27
N GLN A 74 -13.82 -4.15 1.54
CA GLN A 74 -14.83 -3.19 1.11
C GLN A 74 -15.71 -3.78 0.01
N ARG A 75 -16.97 -3.33 -0.04
CA ARG A 75 -17.86 -3.68 -1.14
C ARG A 75 -17.49 -2.89 -2.39
N PRO A 76 -17.63 -3.48 -3.58
CA PRO A 76 -17.46 -2.74 -4.83
C PRO A 76 -18.35 -1.50 -4.86
N LYS A 77 -17.78 -0.36 -5.22
CA LYS A 77 -18.49 0.89 -5.35
C LYS A 77 -17.80 1.83 -6.32
N ILE A 78 -18.52 2.85 -6.76
CA ILE A 78 -17.98 3.95 -7.56
C ILE A 78 -18.54 5.24 -6.98
N ASP A 79 -17.64 6.11 -6.55
CA ASP A 79 -17.96 7.47 -6.10
C ASP A 79 -17.42 8.48 -7.12
N ILE A 80 -18.29 9.29 -7.67
CA ILE A 80 -17.95 10.26 -8.71
C ILE A 80 -17.93 11.66 -8.07
N TYR A 81 -16.76 12.31 -8.19
CA TYR A 81 -16.57 13.71 -7.80
C TYR A 81 -16.30 14.56 -9.05
N ASP A 82 -16.34 15.87 -8.91
CA ASP A 82 -16.12 16.77 -10.04
C ASP A 82 -14.70 16.65 -10.63
N GLU A 83 -13.70 16.35 -9.80
CA GLU A 83 -12.30 16.33 -10.20
C GLU A 83 -11.72 14.94 -10.38
N TYR A 84 -12.36 13.91 -9.80
CA TYR A 84 -11.91 12.53 -9.90
C TYR A 84 -13.02 11.52 -9.64
N LEU A 85 -12.74 10.28 -9.95
CA LEU A 85 -13.58 9.14 -9.63
C LEU A 85 -12.80 8.23 -8.68
N PHE A 86 -13.46 7.79 -7.61
CA PHE A 86 -12.95 6.73 -6.73
C PHE A 86 -13.74 5.45 -6.94
N SER A 87 -13.06 4.33 -7.11
CA SER A 87 -13.70 3.03 -7.32
C SER A 87 -13.02 1.94 -6.52
N ILE A 88 -13.82 1.05 -5.97
CA ILE A 88 -13.38 -0.20 -5.37
C ILE A 88 -13.88 -1.34 -6.26
N LEU A 89 -12.94 -2.10 -6.82
CA LEU A 89 -13.21 -3.22 -7.71
C LEU A 89 -12.75 -4.53 -7.07
N ASN A 90 -13.45 -5.61 -7.36
CA ASN A 90 -13.00 -6.95 -7.06
C ASN A 90 -12.58 -7.64 -8.36
N LEU A 91 -11.32 -8.07 -8.40
CA LEU A 91 -10.76 -8.83 -9.51
C LEU A 91 -10.69 -10.31 -9.14
N PRO A 92 -10.97 -11.22 -10.09
CA PRO A 92 -10.81 -12.64 -9.82
C PRO A 92 -9.34 -12.98 -9.62
N VAL A 93 -9.04 -13.70 -8.54
CA VAL A 93 -7.71 -14.20 -8.21
C VAL A 93 -7.78 -15.72 -8.05
N PHE A 94 -7.01 -16.44 -8.85
CA PHE A 94 -6.93 -17.89 -8.75
C PHE A 94 -5.83 -18.31 -7.78
N ASP A 95 -6.21 -19.01 -6.72
CA ASP A 95 -5.28 -19.64 -5.79
C ASP A 95 -4.93 -21.04 -6.29
N ARG A 96 -3.70 -21.21 -6.76
CA ARG A 96 -3.20 -22.49 -7.29
C ARG A 96 -3.07 -23.57 -6.21
N THR A 97 -2.81 -23.18 -4.97
CA THR A 97 -2.65 -24.10 -3.85
C THR A 97 -4.00 -24.65 -3.40
N ALA A 98 -4.97 -23.78 -3.21
CA ALA A 98 -6.33 -24.15 -2.81
C ALA A 98 -7.21 -24.56 -3.98
N LYS A 99 -6.75 -24.40 -5.23
CA LYS A 99 -7.47 -24.68 -6.48
C LYS A 99 -8.87 -24.02 -6.51
N ARG A 100 -8.94 -22.78 -6.03
CA ARG A 100 -10.21 -22.03 -6.01
C ARG A 100 -10.01 -20.61 -6.51
N LEU A 101 -11.11 -20.03 -6.98
CA LEU A 101 -11.20 -18.65 -7.39
C LEU A 101 -11.57 -17.80 -6.17
N GLY A 102 -10.78 -16.76 -5.89
CA GLY A 102 -11.06 -15.74 -4.89
C GLY A 102 -11.25 -14.38 -5.53
N ALA A 103 -11.40 -13.35 -4.70
CA ALA A 103 -11.49 -11.97 -5.12
C ALA A 103 -10.35 -11.16 -4.52
N GLY A 104 -9.69 -10.34 -5.35
CA GLY A 104 -8.70 -9.35 -4.94
C GLY A 104 -9.27 -7.95 -5.08
N GLU A 105 -9.22 -7.15 -4.01
CA GLU A 105 -9.68 -5.77 -4.02
C GLU A 105 -8.64 -4.87 -4.69
N LEU A 106 -9.12 -3.99 -5.57
CA LEU A 106 -8.34 -2.94 -6.20
C LEU A 106 -9.05 -1.62 -6.01
N ASP A 107 -8.41 -0.70 -5.31
CA ASP A 107 -8.89 0.66 -5.15
C ASP A 107 -8.27 1.54 -6.23
N LEU A 108 -9.10 2.37 -6.86
CA LEU A 108 -8.71 3.24 -7.97
C LEU A 108 -9.12 4.68 -7.71
N PHE A 109 -8.21 5.60 -7.98
CA PHE A 109 -8.51 7.01 -8.19
C PHE A 109 -8.21 7.36 -9.63
N VAL A 110 -9.19 7.87 -10.35
CA VAL A 110 -9.04 8.23 -11.76
C VAL A 110 -9.38 9.71 -11.94
N GLY A 111 -8.43 10.46 -12.44
CA GLY A 111 -8.61 11.87 -12.81
C GLY A 111 -8.26 12.12 -14.27
N PRO A 112 -8.37 13.37 -14.74
CA PRO A 112 -8.10 13.70 -16.15
C PRO A 112 -6.64 13.45 -16.56
N ASP A 113 -5.71 13.53 -15.62
CA ASP A 113 -4.27 13.46 -15.84
C ASP A 113 -3.54 12.45 -14.94
N PHE A 114 -4.29 11.66 -14.17
CA PHE A 114 -3.70 10.66 -13.28
C PHE A 114 -4.56 9.41 -13.14
N LEU A 115 -3.89 8.32 -12.79
CA LEU A 115 -4.46 7.07 -12.33
C LEU A 115 -3.69 6.65 -11.07
N VAL A 116 -4.39 6.37 -9.98
CA VAL A 116 -3.82 5.77 -8.78
C VAL A 116 -4.42 4.38 -8.60
N THR A 117 -3.57 3.36 -8.54
CA THR A 117 -3.97 1.98 -8.30
C THR A 117 -3.42 1.51 -6.96
N ILE A 118 -4.30 0.96 -6.13
CA ILE A 118 -3.96 0.48 -4.78
C ILE A 118 -4.52 -0.92 -4.62
N PRO A 119 -3.76 -1.96 -5.03
CA PRO A 119 -4.17 -3.35 -4.83
C PRO A 119 -4.05 -3.71 -3.34
N ASN A 120 -5.08 -4.37 -2.81
CA ASN A 120 -5.10 -4.83 -1.42
C ASN A 120 -4.23 -6.08 -1.21
N GLN A 121 -3.93 -6.79 -2.28
CA GLN A 121 -3.03 -7.94 -2.35
C GLN A 121 -2.34 -7.93 -3.70
N PRO A 122 -1.27 -8.71 -3.91
CA PRO A 122 -0.64 -8.80 -5.22
C PRO A 122 -1.63 -9.20 -6.30
N LEU A 123 -1.85 -8.32 -7.27
CA LEU A 123 -2.72 -8.54 -8.43
C LEU A 123 -1.84 -8.59 -9.68
N GLN A 124 -1.61 -9.78 -10.21
CA GLN A 124 -0.71 -10.00 -11.35
C GLN A 124 -1.02 -9.12 -12.57
N PRO A 125 -2.27 -8.92 -12.99
CA PRO A 125 -2.54 -8.04 -14.13
C PRO A 125 -2.09 -6.60 -13.91
N VAL A 126 -2.26 -6.07 -12.71
CA VAL A 126 -1.85 -4.69 -12.36
C VAL A 126 -0.33 -4.60 -12.32
N GLU A 127 0.33 -5.51 -11.61
CA GLU A 127 1.80 -5.55 -11.51
C GLU A 127 2.45 -5.69 -12.89
N TYR A 128 1.92 -6.58 -13.71
CA TYR A 128 2.41 -6.84 -15.04
C TYR A 128 2.31 -5.60 -15.95
N LEU A 129 1.15 -4.97 -15.99
CA LEU A 129 0.95 -3.75 -16.78
C LEU A 129 1.81 -2.59 -16.31
N PHE A 130 1.90 -2.41 -15.00
CA PHE A 130 2.69 -1.33 -14.41
C PHE A 130 4.19 -1.49 -14.73
N GLU A 131 4.75 -2.70 -14.54
CA GLU A 131 6.15 -2.98 -14.87
C GLU A 131 6.43 -2.84 -16.36
N ARG A 132 5.52 -3.28 -17.22
CA ARG A 132 5.68 -3.09 -18.65
C ARG A 132 5.64 -1.62 -19.06
N CYS A 133 4.80 -0.82 -18.42
CA CYS A 133 4.80 0.64 -18.64
C CYS A 133 6.09 1.31 -18.16
N ARG A 134 6.72 0.81 -17.11
CA ARG A 134 8.02 1.31 -16.65
C ARG A 134 9.15 0.98 -17.60
N GLN A 135 9.15 -0.22 -18.17
CA GLN A 135 10.27 -0.76 -18.96
C GLN A 135 10.19 -0.39 -20.43
N LYS A 136 8.96 -0.27 -20.99
CA LYS A 136 8.75 -0.09 -22.42
C LYS A 136 8.05 1.23 -22.74
N GLU A 137 8.80 2.13 -23.34
CA GLU A 137 8.28 3.42 -23.80
C GLU A 137 7.11 3.28 -24.79
N GLU A 138 7.20 2.34 -25.73
CA GLU A 138 6.14 2.05 -26.70
C GLU A 138 4.80 1.69 -26.03
N LEU A 139 4.85 0.87 -25.00
CA LEU A 139 3.63 0.46 -24.30
C LEU A 139 3.01 1.63 -23.52
N ARG A 140 3.85 2.48 -22.92
CA ARG A 140 3.39 3.72 -22.30
C ARG A 140 2.68 4.62 -23.30
N GLU A 141 3.26 4.78 -24.47
CA GLU A 141 2.67 5.57 -25.55
C GLU A 141 1.29 5.01 -25.96
N GLN A 142 1.18 3.70 -26.16
CA GLN A 142 -0.08 3.05 -26.53
C GLN A 142 -1.18 3.18 -25.48
N LEU A 143 -0.84 3.01 -24.21
CA LEU A 143 -1.81 3.06 -23.12
C LEU A 143 -2.24 4.49 -22.77
N PHE A 144 -1.30 5.43 -22.77
CA PHE A 144 -1.54 6.79 -22.31
C PHE A 144 -2.01 7.73 -23.45
N SER A 145 -1.66 7.44 -24.69
CA SER A 145 -2.09 8.25 -25.84
C SER A 145 -3.54 8.06 -26.25
N ARG A 146 -4.12 6.91 -25.93
CA ARG A 146 -5.52 6.60 -26.27
C ARG A 146 -6.52 7.22 -25.30
N GLY A 147 -6.05 7.96 -24.35
CA GLY A 147 -6.91 8.54 -23.30
C GLY A 147 -7.47 7.49 -22.36
N SER A 148 -7.52 7.82 -21.15
CA SER A 148 -8.22 7.04 -20.13
C SER A 148 -9.72 7.11 -20.35
#